data_82a6e33bcf69758f915c613019689bff
#
_entry.id   82a6e33bcf69758f915c613019689bff
#
_cell.length_a   1.000
_cell.length_b   1.000
_cell.length_c   1.000
_cell.angle_alpha   90.00
_cell.angle_beta   90.00
_cell.angle_gamma   90.00
#
_symmetry.space_group_name_H-M   'P 1'
#
loop_
_entity.id
_entity.type
_entity.pdbx_description
1 polymer ?
#
loop_
_entity_poly.entity_id
_entity_poly.type
_entity_poly.pdbx_seq_one_letter_code
_entity_poly.pdbx_strand_id
1 'polypeptide(L)'
;MDRTLTLLGIETSCDDTAAAVVRAPATGRPEILASEVLGQTALHEAYGGVVPEIAARAHAERLDGVVEAALAGAGIGLEGIDAIAVTAGPGLIGGVLSGVMLARGLAAARGLPLVAVNHLAGHALTPRLTDGIGFPYLMLLVSGGHCQFLLVKGSDSFRRLGGTIDDAPGEAFDKTAKLLGLPQPGGPSVEAEAELGDPARFRFPRPLLDREGCDMSFSGLKTALLRARDGLVEEKGGITVQDRRDLCAGFQMAVAEVLAAKTGRALAMVAGERPTTLAVAGGVAANRTIRAMLETVSAQAGLPFLAPPLRLCTDNAAMIAWAGIERIRAGLDNPADFVARPRWPLDQTAPALLGSGKKGAKA
;
A
#
# COMPACT_ATOMS: atom_id res chain seq x y z
N MET A 1 -21.18 -1.21 19.98
CA MET A 1 -20.60 -0.34 21.05
C MET A 1 -20.65 1.11 20.55
N ASP A 2 -21.64 1.85 21.03
CA ASP A 2 -21.92 3.21 20.54
C ASP A 2 -21.25 4.27 21.44
N ARG A 3 -19.92 4.19 21.55
CA ARG A 3 -19.13 5.20 22.25
C ARG A 3 -18.07 5.80 21.35
N THR A 4 -17.66 7.01 21.64
CA THR A 4 -16.46 7.60 21.05
C THR A 4 -15.24 6.74 21.41
N LEU A 5 -14.38 6.48 20.44
CA LEU A 5 -13.11 5.78 20.61
C LEU A 5 -11.98 6.68 20.11
N THR A 6 -10.92 6.80 20.91
CA THR A 6 -9.68 7.50 20.54
C THR A 6 -8.53 6.49 20.64
N LEU A 7 -7.91 6.16 19.50
CA LEU A 7 -6.82 5.18 19.43
C LEU A 7 -5.52 5.84 19.02
N LEU A 8 -4.44 5.38 19.66
CA LEU A 8 -3.07 5.56 19.18
C LEU A 8 -2.74 4.44 18.20
N GLY A 9 -2.39 4.78 16.96
CA GLY A 9 -1.86 3.85 15.96
C GLY A 9 -0.35 3.90 15.91
N ILE A 10 0.29 2.75 15.68
CA ILE A 10 1.75 2.62 15.52
C ILE A 10 2.02 1.76 14.28
N GLU A 11 2.86 2.28 13.36
CA GLU A 11 3.26 1.62 12.13
C GLU A 11 4.78 1.63 11.98
N THR A 12 5.39 0.44 11.81
CA THR A 12 6.84 0.25 11.67
C THR A 12 7.18 -0.97 10.80
N SER A 13 6.30 -1.34 9.86
CA SER A 13 6.45 -2.62 9.14
C SER A 13 7.51 -2.60 8.03
N CYS A 14 7.91 -1.42 7.54
CA CYS A 14 8.90 -1.28 6.48
C CYS A 14 10.00 -0.27 6.85
N ASP A 15 10.03 0.90 6.22
CA ASP A 15 11.04 1.95 6.39
C ASP A 15 10.44 3.29 6.83
N ASP A 16 9.14 3.34 7.10
CA ASP A 16 8.48 4.49 7.71
C ASP A 16 8.19 4.21 9.19
N THR A 17 8.61 5.13 10.06
CA THR A 17 8.27 5.12 11.49
C THR A 17 7.10 6.06 11.69
N ALA A 18 5.94 5.56 12.05
CA ALA A 18 4.76 6.41 12.18
C ALA A 18 3.96 6.16 13.46
N ALA A 19 3.37 7.25 13.97
CA ALA A 19 2.37 7.24 15.02
C ALA A 19 1.25 8.22 14.68
N ALA A 20 0.01 7.89 15.04
CA ALA A 20 -1.14 8.75 14.80
C ALA A 20 -2.21 8.57 15.89
N VAL A 21 -2.97 9.63 16.12
CA VAL A 21 -4.14 9.60 17.00
C VAL A 21 -5.39 9.79 16.14
N VAL A 22 -6.29 8.81 16.19
CA VAL A 22 -7.57 8.84 15.48
C VAL A 22 -8.71 8.77 16.49
N ARG A 23 -9.65 9.69 16.35
CA ARG A 23 -10.89 9.72 17.13
C ARG A 23 -12.07 9.37 16.25
N ALA A 24 -12.88 8.43 16.68
CA ALA A 24 -14.11 8.06 16.00
C ALA A 24 -15.29 8.21 16.96
N PRO A 25 -16.16 9.22 16.75
CA PRO A 25 -17.35 9.41 17.56
C PRO A 25 -18.32 8.23 17.39
N ALA A 26 -19.24 8.05 18.35
CA ALA A 26 -20.28 7.02 18.25
C ALA A 26 -21.09 7.14 16.96
N THR A 27 -21.37 8.36 16.55
CA THR A 27 -22.03 8.72 15.30
C THR A 27 -21.26 9.85 14.63
N GLY A 28 -21.16 9.81 13.29
CA GLY A 28 -20.45 10.83 12.53
C GLY A 28 -19.14 10.34 11.93
N ARG A 29 -18.37 11.26 11.41
CA ARG A 29 -17.10 10.95 10.72
C ARG A 29 -15.94 10.82 11.70
N PRO A 30 -15.02 9.87 11.48
CA PRO A 30 -13.79 9.82 12.24
C PRO A 30 -12.89 11.03 11.92
N GLU A 31 -12.01 11.36 12.85
CA GLU A 31 -11.06 12.46 12.75
C GLU A 31 -9.65 11.97 13.05
N ILE A 32 -8.70 12.35 12.21
CA ILE A 32 -7.28 12.18 12.46
C ILE A 32 -6.83 13.40 13.25
N LEU A 33 -6.62 13.26 14.56
CA LEU A 33 -6.21 14.37 15.43
C LEU A 33 -4.74 14.74 15.19
N ALA A 34 -3.90 13.74 14.97
CA ALA A 34 -2.50 13.92 14.60
C ALA A 34 -2.01 12.71 13.82
N SER A 35 -1.03 12.91 12.93
CA SER A 35 -0.39 11.83 12.18
C SER A 35 1.05 12.23 11.85
N GLU A 36 1.99 11.57 12.49
CA GLU A 36 3.42 11.79 12.34
C GLU A 36 4.05 10.62 11.59
N VAL A 37 4.85 10.93 10.58
CA VAL A 37 5.58 9.95 9.77
C VAL A 37 7.02 10.42 9.60
N LEU A 38 7.95 9.57 9.99
CA LEU A 38 9.38 9.79 9.82
C LEU A 38 9.96 8.73 8.89
N GLY A 39 10.14 9.10 7.62
CA GLY A 39 10.72 8.24 6.59
C GLY A 39 12.21 7.99 6.79
N GLN A 40 12.69 6.87 6.28
CA GLN A 40 14.08 6.44 6.37
C GLN A 40 14.79 6.42 5.00
N THR A 41 14.21 7.01 3.96
CA THR A 41 14.73 6.96 2.59
C THR A 41 16.21 7.33 2.51
N ALA A 42 16.63 8.40 3.19
CA ALA A 42 18.03 8.84 3.20
C ALA A 42 19.00 7.80 3.80
N LEU A 43 18.52 6.96 4.74
CA LEU A 43 19.36 5.91 5.35
C LEU A 43 19.60 4.73 4.40
N HIS A 44 18.72 4.55 3.44
CA HIS A 44 18.72 3.41 2.52
C HIS A 44 19.24 3.75 1.12
N GLU A 45 19.37 5.04 0.80
CA GLU A 45 19.72 5.53 -0.55
C GLU A 45 21.05 4.93 -1.06
N ALA A 46 22.07 4.89 -0.20
CA ALA A 46 23.39 4.34 -0.56
C ALA A 46 23.36 2.84 -0.88
N TYR A 47 22.34 2.11 -0.41
CA TYR A 47 22.20 0.67 -0.62
C TYR A 47 21.24 0.32 -1.78
N GLY A 48 20.57 1.32 -2.34
CA GLY A 48 19.65 1.14 -3.47
C GLY A 48 18.36 0.39 -3.12
N GLY A 49 17.96 0.37 -1.84
CA GLY A 49 16.74 -0.25 -1.30
C GLY A 49 16.81 -0.46 0.20
N VAL A 50 15.68 -0.81 0.82
CA VAL A 50 15.57 -0.96 2.26
C VAL A 50 16.48 -2.06 2.80
N VAL A 51 17.30 -1.74 3.80
CA VAL A 51 18.14 -2.68 4.56
C VAL A 51 17.44 -2.98 5.88
N PRO A 52 16.94 -4.21 6.09
CA PRO A 52 16.07 -4.53 7.24
C PRO A 52 16.68 -4.22 8.61
N GLU A 53 17.99 -4.43 8.78
CA GLU A 53 18.67 -4.15 10.06
C GLU A 53 18.79 -2.65 10.33
N ILE A 54 19.08 -1.85 9.30
CA ILE A 54 19.12 -0.38 9.42
C ILE A 54 17.72 0.13 9.78
N ALA A 55 16.69 -0.37 9.10
CA ALA A 55 15.31 0.01 9.37
C ALA A 55 14.92 -0.31 10.82
N ALA A 56 15.21 -1.51 11.31
CA ALA A 56 14.88 -1.92 12.68
C ALA A 56 15.56 -1.04 13.74
N ARG A 57 16.83 -0.67 13.55
CA ARG A 57 17.55 0.23 14.45
C ARG A 57 16.96 1.64 14.44
N ALA A 58 16.67 2.18 13.26
CA ALA A 58 16.08 3.51 13.14
C ALA A 58 14.66 3.57 13.78
N HIS A 59 13.87 2.51 13.68
CA HIS A 59 12.60 2.42 14.42
C HIS A 59 12.83 2.45 15.94
N ALA A 60 13.76 1.64 16.45
CA ALA A 60 14.05 1.58 17.88
C ALA A 60 14.56 2.92 18.45
N GLU A 61 15.29 3.71 17.65
CA GLU A 61 15.86 5.01 18.05
C GLU A 61 14.85 6.17 17.99
N ARG A 62 13.77 6.04 17.21
CA ARG A 62 12.95 7.20 16.83
C ARG A 62 11.47 7.08 17.23
N LEU A 63 11.00 5.87 17.47
CA LEU A 63 9.57 5.61 17.60
C LEU A 63 8.95 6.27 18.82
N ASP A 64 9.67 6.36 19.95
CA ASP A 64 9.20 7.05 21.16
C ASP A 64 8.95 8.54 20.89
N GLY A 65 9.91 9.23 20.25
CA GLY A 65 9.75 10.63 19.86
C GLY A 65 8.61 10.85 18.86
N VAL A 66 8.38 9.93 17.92
CA VAL A 66 7.27 10.00 16.96
C VAL A 66 5.93 9.83 17.67
N VAL A 67 5.84 8.93 18.67
CA VAL A 67 4.64 8.76 19.50
C VAL A 67 4.38 10.01 20.34
N GLU A 68 5.41 10.58 20.98
CA GLU A 68 5.29 11.83 21.74
C GLU A 68 4.80 12.99 20.85
N ALA A 69 5.36 13.13 19.66
CA ALA A 69 4.94 14.15 18.70
C ALA A 69 3.48 13.98 18.28
N ALA A 70 3.02 12.75 18.03
CA ALA A 70 1.63 12.46 17.67
C ALA A 70 0.67 12.79 18.81
N LEU A 71 1.00 12.46 20.06
CA LEU A 71 0.20 12.80 21.23
C LEU A 71 0.15 14.32 21.45
N ALA A 72 1.30 15.00 21.37
CA ALA A 72 1.39 16.45 21.49
C ALA A 72 0.58 17.17 20.38
N GLY A 73 0.72 16.70 19.12
CA GLY A 73 -0.06 17.23 17.99
C GLY A 73 -1.56 17.03 18.14
N ALA A 74 -1.99 15.96 18.80
CA ALA A 74 -3.41 15.70 19.12
C ALA A 74 -3.90 16.49 20.35
N GLY A 75 -3.00 17.12 21.11
CA GLY A 75 -3.34 17.86 22.33
C GLY A 75 -3.83 16.98 23.47
N ILE A 76 -3.45 15.70 23.50
CA ILE A 76 -3.85 14.73 24.53
C ILE A 76 -2.65 13.90 24.98
N GLY A 77 -2.68 13.44 26.23
CA GLY A 77 -1.72 12.43 26.71
C GLY A 77 -2.28 11.01 26.57
N LEU A 78 -1.51 10.04 27.05
CA LEU A 78 -1.92 8.63 27.06
C LEU A 78 -3.20 8.37 27.87
N GLU A 79 -3.57 9.26 28.80
CA GLU A 79 -4.83 9.21 29.56
C GLU A 79 -6.07 9.44 28.70
N GLY A 80 -5.91 10.11 27.56
CA GLY A 80 -6.97 10.35 26.57
C GLY A 80 -7.10 9.23 25.52
N ILE A 81 -6.31 8.16 25.60
CA ILE A 81 -6.30 7.04 24.66
C ILE A 81 -7.11 5.88 25.24
N ASP A 82 -8.05 5.35 24.46
CA ASP A 82 -8.89 4.19 24.84
C ASP A 82 -8.23 2.85 24.53
N ALA A 83 -7.39 2.77 23.49
CA ALA A 83 -6.66 1.57 23.11
C ALA A 83 -5.46 1.92 22.21
N ILE A 84 -4.49 1.02 22.09
CA ILE A 84 -3.36 1.14 21.18
C ILE A 84 -3.52 0.11 20.08
N ALA A 85 -3.44 0.56 18.82
CA ALA A 85 -3.41 -0.29 17.65
C ALA A 85 -1.99 -0.31 17.07
N VAL A 86 -1.46 -1.48 16.77
CA VAL A 86 -0.09 -1.63 16.27
C VAL A 86 -0.05 -2.62 15.11
N THR A 87 0.75 -2.32 14.12
CA THR A 87 1.02 -3.28 13.06
C THR A 87 1.78 -4.47 13.60
N ALA A 88 1.13 -5.64 13.55
CA ALA A 88 1.73 -6.91 13.96
C ALA A 88 2.23 -7.74 12.77
N GLY A 89 2.15 -7.19 11.56
CA GLY A 89 2.58 -7.76 10.28
C GLY A 89 1.55 -7.54 9.17
N PRO A 90 1.84 -7.96 7.93
CA PRO A 90 3.15 -8.43 7.46
C PRO A 90 4.16 -7.30 7.41
N GLY A 91 5.47 -7.65 7.36
CA GLY A 91 6.52 -6.64 7.24
C GLY A 91 7.91 -7.15 7.60
N LEU A 92 8.88 -6.26 7.65
CA LEU A 92 10.23 -6.55 8.10
C LEU A 92 10.19 -6.84 9.60
N ILE A 93 10.55 -8.08 9.98
CA ILE A 93 10.31 -8.57 11.34
C ILE A 93 10.94 -7.70 12.42
N GLY A 94 12.13 -7.14 12.20
CA GLY A 94 12.79 -6.24 13.15
C GLY A 94 12.03 -4.94 13.38
N GLY A 95 11.49 -4.34 12.31
CA GLY A 95 10.64 -3.16 12.38
C GLY A 95 9.32 -3.46 13.10
N VAL A 96 8.61 -4.52 12.66
CA VAL A 96 7.35 -4.95 13.31
C VAL A 96 7.55 -5.20 14.80
N LEU A 97 8.65 -5.87 15.22
CA LEU A 97 8.96 -6.10 16.62
C LEU A 97 9.20 -4.81 17.39
N SER A 98 9.88 -3.81 16.80
CA SER A 98 10.11 -2.51 17.44
C SER A 98 8.79 -1.84 17.81
N GLY A 99 7.83 -1.77 16.86
CA GLY A 99 6.50 -1.21 17.10
C GLY A 99 5.70 -2.00 18.15
N VAL A 100 5.66 -3.32 18.00
CA VAL A 100 4.92 -4.21 18.93
C VAL A 100 5.46 -4.12 20.36
N MET A 101 6.77 -4.04 20.54
CA MET A 101 7.37 -3.97 21.88
C MET A 101 7.08 -2.65 22.57
N LEU A 102 7.18 -1.52 21.86
CA LEU A 102 6.79 -0.21 22.40
C LEU A 102 5.29 -0.19 22.75
N ALA A 103 4.43 -0.64 21.81
CA ALA A 103 2.99 -0.68 22.04
C ALA A 103 2.61 -1.52 23.26
N ARG A 104 3.25 -2.68 23.45
CA ARG A 104 3.07 -3.52 24.65
C ARG A 104 3.52 -2.82 25.94
N GLY A 105 4.66 -2.14 25.91
CA GLY A 105 5.15 -1.38 27.06
C GLY A 105 4.17 -0.28 27.46
N LEU A 106 3.69 0.52 26.51
CA LEU A 106 2.72 1.57 26.75
C LEU A 106 1.37 1.02 27.23
N ALA A 107 0.88 -0.04 26.59
CA ALA A 107 -0.37 -0.70 26.98
C ALA A 107 -0.30 -1.26 28.40
N ALA A 108 0.79 -1.93 28.76
CA ALA A 108 0.99 -2.48 30.09
C ALA A 108 1.11 -1.38 31.16
N ALA A 109 1.85 -0.29 30.87
CA ALA A 109 2.05 0.82 31.81
C ALA A 109 0.73 1.56 32.14
N ARG A 110 -0.22 1.56 31.20
CA ARG A 110 -1.50 2.29 31.33
C ARG A 110 -2.72 1.40 31.49
N GLY A 111 -2.56 0.07 31.45
CA GLY A 111 -3.69 -0.86 31.47
C GLY A 111 -4.60 -0.74 30.25
N LEU A 112 -4.07 -0.33 29.09
CA LEU A 112 -4.85 -0.11 27.87
C LEU A 112 -5.00 -1.41 27.06
N PRO A 113 -6.14 -1.61 26.39
CA PRO A 113 -6.28 -2.65 25.39
C PRO A 113 -5.29 -2.47 24.24
N LEU A 114 -4.73 -3.58 23.76
CA LEU A 114 -3.80 -3.59 22.63
C LEU A 114 -4.43 -4.35 21.47
N VAL A 115 -4.43 -3.74 20.27
CA VAL A 115 -5.05 -4.27 19.06
C VAL A 115 -3.97 -4.58 18.04
N ALA A 116 -3.81 -5.86 17.70
CA ALA A 116 -2.94 -6.29 16.61
C ALA A 116 -3.63 -6.04 15.26
N VAL A 117 -2.99 -5.28 14.40
CA VAL A 117 -3.51 -4.92 13.07
C VAL A 117 -2.64 -5.52 11.99
N ASN A 118 -3.27 -6.05 10.96
CA ASN A 118 -2.60 -6.42 9.73
C ASN A 118 -2.36 -5.13 8.90
N HIS A 119 -1.12 -4.88 8.51
CA HIS A 119 -0.71 -3.72 7.72
C HIS A 119 -1.57 -3.51 6.47
N LEU A 120 -1.83 -4.59 5.72
CA LEU A 120 -2.64 -4.52 4.50
C LEU A 120 -4.13 -4.26 4.81
N ALA A 121 -4.62 -4.67 5.99
CA ALA A 121 -5.96 -4.30 6.45
C ALA A 121 -6.04 -2.80 6.73
N GLY A 122 -4.98 -2.18 7.27
CA GLY A 122 -4.88 -0.74 7.41
C GLY A 122 -5.14 -0.02 6.10
N HIS A 123 -4.37 -0.36 5.08
CA HIS A 123 -4.58 0.20 3.72
C HIS A 123 -5.97 -0.09 3.17
N ALA A 124 -6.43 -1.34 3.30
CA ALA A 124 -7.73 -1.75 2.75
C ALA A 124 -8.90 -1.00 3.40
N LEU A 125 -8.82 -0.65 4.68
CA LEU A 125 -9.87 0.05 5.42
C LEU A 125 -9.75 1.59 5.37
N THR A 126 -8.65 2.15 4.86
CA THR A 126 -8.44 3.60 4.73
C THR A 126 -9.59 4.33 4.01
N PRO A 127 -10.20 3.81 2.92
CA PRO A 127 -11.34 4.46 2.27
C PRO A 127 -12.56 4.65 3.20
N ARG A 128 -12.70 3.83 4.22
CA ARG A 128 -13.74 3.98 5.23
C ARG A 128 -13.42 5.10 6.22
N LEU A 129 -12.14 5.31 6.52
CA LEU A 129 -11.68 6.44 7.34
C LEU A 129 -11.94 7.78 6.63
N THR A 130 -11.63 7.85 5.34
CA THR A 130 -11.70 9.12 4.58
C THR A 130 -13.10 9.45 4.08
N ASP A 131 -13.84 8.47 3.59
CA ASP A 131 -15.08 8.69 2.84
C ASP A 131 -16.28 7.92 3.41
N GLY A 132 -16.07 7.08 4.41
CA GLY A 132 -17.15 6.36 5.11
C GLY A 132 -17.88 5.34 4.22
N ILE A 133 -17.22 4.77 3.21
CA ILE A 133 -17.84 3.82 2.28
C ILE A 133 -18.34 2.56 3.00
N GLY A 134 -19.45 2.00 2.50
CA GLY A 134 -20.04 0.76 3.03
C GLY A 134 -19.37 -0.50 2.49
N PHE A 135 -19.46 -1.59 3.24
CA PHE A 135 -19.12 -2.93 2.75
C PHE A 135 -20.26 -3.51 1.89
N PRO A 136 -19.96 -4.43 0.95
CA PRO A 136 -18.63 -4.74 0.46
C PRO A 136 -18.15 -3.72 -0.57
N TYR A 137 -16.83 -3.63 -0.79
CA TYR A 137 -16.24 -2.86 -1.88
C TYR A 137 -15.02 -3.58 -2.49
N LEU A 138 -14.74 -3.31 -3.77
CA LEU A 138 -13.54 -3.80 -4.41
C LEU A 138 -12.38 -2.86 -4.11
N MET A 139 -11.27 -3.40 -3.63
CA MET A 139 -10.05 -2.68 -3.34
C MET A 139 -8.92 -3.14 -4.25
N LEU A 140 -8.25 -2.19 -4.91
CA LEU A 140 -6.94 -2.38 -5.54
C LEU A 140 -5.88 -1.77 -4.65
N LEU A 141 -5.08 -2.59 -3.98
CA LEU A 141 -3.85 -2.16 -3.33
C LEU A 141 -2.73 -2.15 -4.36
N VAL A 142 -2.09 -1.00 -4.58
CA VAL A 142 -1.05 -0.83 -5.59
C VAL A 142 0.04 0.13 -5.10
N SER A 143 1.06 -0.44 -4.44
CA SER A 143 2.15 0.31 -3.80
C SER A 143 3.53 -0.07 -4.35
N GLY A 144 4.59 0.38 -3.69
CA GLY A 144 5.96 -0.03 -3.96
C GLY A 144 6.16 -1.53 -3.82
N GLY A 145 5.63 -2.13 -2.75
CA GLY A 145 5.85 -3.54 -2.41
C GLY A 145 4.65 -4.47 -2.64
N HIS A 146 3.44 -3.94 -2.81
CA HIS A 146 2.22 -4.73 -2.89
C HIS A 146 1.38 -4.38 -4.12
N CYS A 147 0.78 -5.41 -4.72
CA CYS A 147 -0.24 -5.24 -5.75
C CYS A 147 -1.22 -6.40 -5.68
N GLN A 148 -2.46 -6.13 -5.23
CA GLN A 148 -3.50 -7.16 -5.16
C GLN A 148 -4.91 -6.58 -5.22
N PHE A 149 -5.84 -7.39 -5.71
CA PHE A 149 -7.27 -7.13 -5.66
C PHE A 149 -7.89 -7.85 -4.47
N LEU A 150 -8.64 -7.09 -3.67
CA LEU A 150 -9.35 -7.58 -2.50
C LEU A 150 -10.83 -7.20 -2.59
N LEU A 151 -11.71 -8.16 -2.41
CA LEU A 151 -13.08 -7.84 -2.02
C LEU A 151 -13.10 -7.69 -0.50
N VAL A 152 -13.34 -6.47 -0.03
CA VAL A 152 -13.42 -6.13 1.39
C VAL A 152 -14.87 -6.26 1.82
N LYS A 153 -15.16 -7.29 2.63
CA LYS A 153 -16.54 -7.65 3.05
C LYS A 153 -16.85 -7.21 4.48
N GLY A 154 -15.82 -6.87 5.24
CA GLY A 154 -15.92 -6.46 6.64
C GLY A 154 -14.56 -6.04 7.17
N SER A 155 -14.51 -5.58 8.41
CA SER A 155 -13.28 -5.12 9.07
C SER A 155 -12.21 -6.21 9.27
N ASP A 156 -12.59 -7.48 9.17
CA ASP A 156 -11.70 -8.65 9.25
C ASP A 156 -12.06 -9.72 8.19
N SER A 157 -12.81 -9.34 7.17
CA SER A 157 -13.27 -10.26 6.13
C SER A 157 -12.84 -9.77 4.75
N PHE A 158 -11.81 -10.41 4.22
CA PHE A 158 -11.18 -10.07 2.96
C PHE A 158 -11.14 -11.31 2.06
N ARG A 159 -11.44 -11.13 0.77
CA ARG A 159 -11.24 -12.16 -0.24
C ARG A 159 -10.30 -11.66 -1.32
N ARG A 160 -9.16 -12.30 -1.48
CA ARG A 160 -8.21 -12.00 -2.54
C ARG A 160 -8.70 -12.58 -3.87
N LEU A 161 -8.72 -11.75 -4.91
CA LEU A 161 -9.13 -12.14 -6.26
C LEU A 161 -7.92 -12.42 -7.16
N GLY A 162 -6.76 -11.86 -6.83
CA GLY A 162 -5.50 -12.01 -7.52
C GLY A 162 -4.52 -10.93 -7.08
N GLY A 163 -3.27 -11.05 -7.51
CA GLY A 163 -2.21 -10.10 -7.18
C GLY A 163 -1.00 -10.27 -8.08
N THR A 164 0.05 -9.50 -7.82
CA THR A 164 1.30 -9.68 -8.55
C THR A 164 2.01 -10.97 -8.13
N ILE A 165 2.49 -11.72 -9.10
CA ILE A 165 3.27 -12.94 -8.87
C ILE A 165 4.77 -12.69 -8.76
N ASP A 166 5.21 -11.46 -9.04
CA ASP A 166 6.62 -11.05 -9.04
C ASP A 166 6.78 -9.61 -8.50
N ASP A 167 7.27 -8.67 -9.30
CA ASP A 167 7.44 -7.28 -8.88
C ASP A 167 6.09 -6.58 -8.69
N ALA A 168 6.00 -5.69 -7.71
CA ALA A 168 4.90 -4.75 -7.63
C ALA A 168 5.07 -3.61 -8.67
N PRO A 169 3.99 -2.94 -9.11
CA PRO A 169 4.10 -1.85 -10.07
C PRO A 169 5.04 -0.73 -9.63
N GLY A 170 5.00 -0.29 -8.37
CA GLY A 170 5.91 0.74 -7.87
C GLY A 170 7.37 0.32 -7.98
N GLU A 171 7.70 -0.91 -7.58
CA GLU A 171 9.04 -1.50 -7.77
C GLU A 171 9.45 -1.54 -9.24
N ALA A 172 8.52 -1.80 -10.16
CA ALA A 172 8.77 -1.79 -11.60
C ALA A 172 9.05 -0.37 -12.11
N PHE A 173 8.35 0.65 -11.60
CA PHE A 173 8.63 2.06 -11.88
C PHE A 173 10.02 2.47 -11.38
N ASP A 174 10.38 2.11 -10.15
CA ASP A 174 11.69 2.42 -9.56
C ASP A 174 12.84 1.79 -10.35
N LYS A 175 12.68 0.51 -10.74
CA LYS A 175 13.63 -0.20 -11.60
C LYS A 175 13.77 0.45 -12.99
N THR A 176 12.66 0.92 -13.55
CA THR A 176 12.62 1.63 -14.84
C THR A 176 13.34 2.96 -14.74
N ALA A 177 13.07 3.77 -13.73
CA ALA A 177 13.76 5.02 -13.48
C ALA A 177 15.28 4.81 -13.38
N LYS A 178 15.72 3.82 -12.58
CA LYS A 178 17.13 3.47 -12.44
C LYS A 178 17.78 3.07 -13.77
N LEU A 179 17.09 2.29 -14.62
CA LEU A 179 17.59 1.90 -15.95
C LEU A 179 17.75 3.09 -16.91
N LEU A 180 16.94 4.11 -16.75
CA LEU A 180 16.92 5.30 -17.60
C LEU A 180 17.67 6.50 -17.00
N GLY A 181 18.36 6.30 -15.85
CA GLY A 181 19.12 7.35 -15.17
C GLY A 181 18.23 8.48 -14.60
N LEU A 182 16.99 8.15 -14.23
CA LEU A 182 16.06 9.10 -13.63
C LEU A 182 16.16 9.08 -12.09
N PRO A 183 15.83 10.20 -11.42
CA PRO A 183 15.80 10.30 -9.96
C PRO A 183 14.82 9.31 -9.31
N GLN A 184 15.07 9.04 -8.03
CA GLN A 184 14.13 8.31 -7.17
C GLN A 184 13.31 9.31 -6.32
N PRO A 185 12.05 8.97 -5.99
CA PRO A 185 11.29 7.76 -6.35
C PRO A 185 10.94 7.70 -7.84
N GLY A 186 10.98 6.49 -8.40
CA GLY A 186 10.85 6.28 -9.84
C GLY A 186 9.46 6.57 -10.41
N GLY A 187 8.40 6.36 -9.63
CA GLY A 187 7.03 6.62 -10.08
C GLY A 187 6.84 8.03 -10.63
N PRO A 188 7.04 9.10 -9.82
CA PRO A 188 6.92 10.48 -10.27
C PRO A 188 7.88 10.85 -11.42
N SER A 189 9.12 10.34 -11.37
CA SER A 189 10.14 10.65 -12.38
C SER A 189 9.80 10.06 -13.75
N VAL A 190 9.31 8.82 -13.78
CA VAL A 190 8.86 8.17 -15.01
C VAL A 190 7.59 8.83 -15.53
N GLU A 191 6.66 9.21 -14.66
CA GLU A 191 5.44 9.91 -15.05
C GLU A 191 5.74 11.25 -15.73
N ALA A 192 6.62 12.06 -15.13
CA ALA A 192 7.01 13.36 -15.68
C ALA A 192 7.64 13.25 -17.09
N GLU A 193 8.51 12.25 -17.31
CA GLU A 193 9.08 12.01 -18.63
C GLU A 193 8.02 11.46 -19.61
N ALA A 194 7.14 10.57 -19.14
CA ALA A 194 6.09 9.95 -19.95
C ALA A 194 5.08 10.96 -20.50
N GLU A 195 4.81 12.06 -19.79
CA GLU A 195 3.92 13.14 -20.27
C GLU A 195 4.37 13.80 -21.58
N LEU A 196 5.66 13.75 -21.84
CA LEU A 196 6.29 14.36 -23.02
C LEU A 196 6.69 13.32 -24.08
N GLY A 197 6.31 12.04 -23.86
CA GLY A 197 6.65 10.91 -24.72
C GLY A 197 5.48 10.38 -25.55
N ASP A 198 5.80 9.62 -26.58
CA ASP A 198 4.83 8.89 -27.39
C ASP A 198 4.67 7.45 -26.86
N PRO A 199 3.52 7.08 -26.26
CA PRO A 199 3.30 5.74 -25.74
C PRO A 199 3.15 4.66 -26.82
N ALA A 200 2.94 5.05 -28.10
CA ALA A 200 2.76 4.13 -29.20
C ALA A 200 4.10 3.69 -29.84
N ARG A 201 5.19 4.44 -29.61
CA ARG A 201 6.49 4.16 -30.21
C ARG A 201 7.11 2.85 -29.74
N PHE A 202 7.02 2.54 -28.44
CA PHE A 202 7.52 1.30 -27.85
C PHE A 202 6.38 0.46 -27.29
N ARG A 203 6.06 -0.63 -28.00
CA ARG A 203 5.00 -1.57 -27.57
C ARG A 203 5.57 -2.62 -26.63
N PHE A 204 5.51 -2.34 -25.33
CA PHE A 204 5.88 -3.31 -24.31
C PHE A 204 4.81 -4.40 -24.16
N PRO A 205 5.18 -5.60 -23.66
CA PRO A 205 4.20 -6.66 -23.39
C PRO A 205 3.18 -6.24 -22.32
N ARG A 206 2.01 -6.90 -22.34
CA ARG A 206 0.98 -6.82 -21.28
C ARG A 206 0.89 -8.20 -20.61
N PRO A 207 1.76 -8.46 -19.61
CA PRO A 207 1.87 -9.82 -19.06
C PRO A 207 0.56 -10.30 -18.46
N LEU A 208 0.26 -11.59 -18.63
CA LEU A 208 -0.91 -12.30 -18.08
C LEU A 208 -2.28 -11.73 -18.49
N LEU A 209 -2.37 -10.85 -19.51
CA LEU A 209 -3.68 -10.44 -20.03
C LEU A 209 -4.37 -11.52 -20.84
N ASP A 210 -3.64 -12.50 -21.37
CA ASP A 210 -4.14 -13.69 -22.03
C ASP A 210 -4.63 -14.78 -21.06
N ARG A 211 -4.32 -14.65 -19.76
CA ARG A 211 -4.70 -15.61 -18.73
C ARG A 211 -5.93 -15.16 -17.96
N GLU A 212 -6.79 -16.12 -17.61
CA GLU A 212 -7.91 -15.90 -16.72
C GLU A 212 -7.50 -15.40 -15.34
N GLY A 213 -8.46 -14.83 -14.59
CA GLY A 213 -8.26 -14.32 -13.24
C GLY A 213 -7.56 -12.96 -13.20
N CYS A 214 -7.19 -12.56 -11.98
CA CYS A 214 -6.68 -11.22 -11.68
C CYS A 214 -5.20 -11.20 -11.28
N ASP A 215 -4.47 -12.30 -11.49
CA ASP A 215 -3.02 -12.31 -11.27
C ASP A 215 -2.31 -11.45 -12.31
N MET A 216 -1.25 -10.77 -11.87
CA MET A 216 -0.48 -9.80 -12.64
C MET A 216 1.02 -10.12 -12.57
N SER A 217 1.80 -9.58 -13.50
CA SER A 217 3.26 -9.67 -13.51
C SER A 217 3.83 -8.39 -14.10
N PHE A 218 4.90 -7.86 -13.51
CA PHE A 218 5.55 -6.63 -13.96
C PHE A 218 7.07 -6.78 -14.16
N SER A 219 7.70 -7.84 -13.64
CA SER A 219 9.15 -8.06 -13.76
C SER A 219 9.63 -8.19 -15.21
N GLY A 220 8.80 -8.77 -16.08
CA GLY A 220 9.08 -8.90 -17.50
C GLY A 220 9.15 -7.57 -18.26
N LEU A 221 8.43 -6.54 -17.79
CA LEU A 221 8.46 -5.20 -18.37
C LEU A 221 9.83 -4.53 -18.24
N LYS A 222 10.52 -4.71 -17.10
CA LYS A 222 11.91 -4.25 -16.91
C LYS A 222 12.82 -4.80 -17.99
N THR A 223 12.74 -6.11 -18.26
CA THR A 223 13.59 -6.78 -19.26
C THR A 223 13.26 -6.29 -20.67
N ALA A 224 11.98 -6.09 -20.98
CA ALA A 224 11.57 -5.56 -22.27
C ALA A 224 12.07 -4.13 -22.50
N LEU A 225 11.98 -3.27 -21.46
CA LEU A 225 12.50 -1.91 -21.52
C LEU A 225 14.02 -1.89 -21.67
N LEU A 226 14.74 -2.73 -20.93
CA LEU A 226 16.20 -2.87 -21.04
C LEU A 226 16.60 -3.21 -22.47
N ARG A 227 15.96 -4.20 -23.08
CA ARG A 227 16.23 -4.60 -24.48
C ARG A 227 15.95 -3.46 -25.48
N ALA A 228 14.84 -2.72 -25.30
CA ALA A 228 14.52 -1.59 -26.16
C ALA A 228 15.56 -0.46 -26.04
N ARG A 229 16.00 -0.15 -24.80
CA ARG A 229 17.07 0.82 -24.55
C ARG A 229 18.40 0.38 -25.19
N ASP A 230 18.81 -0.86 -24.96
CA ASP A 230 20.08 -1.39 -25.44
C ASP A 230 20.11 -1.45 -26.98
N GLY A 231 18.99 -1.81 -27.62
CA GLY A 231 18.84 -1.73 -29.08
C GLY A 231 19.03 -0.29 -29.63
N LEU A 232 18.51 0.72 -28.94
CA LEU A 232 18.75 2.13 -29.32
C LEU A 232 20.24 2.52 -29.14
N VAL A 233 20.89 2.03 -28.08
CA VAL A 233 22.32 2.29 -27.86
C VAL A 233 23.15 1.63 -28.95
N GLU A 234 22.85 0.40 -29.34
CA GLU A 234 23.53 -0.30 -30.46
C GLU A 234 23.32 0.42 -31.79
N GLU A 235 22.10 0.89 -32.07
CA GLU A 235 21.76 1.54 -33.34
C GLU A 235 22.34 2.95 -33.45
N LYS A 236 22.33 3.74 -32.36
CA LYS A 236 22.57 5.20 -32.38
C LYS A 236 23.75 5.64 -31.50
N GLY A 237 24.39 4.72 -30.79
CA GLY A 237 25.46 5.05 -29.82
C GLY A 237 25.00 5.63 -28.51
N GLY A 238 23.68 5.72 -28.27
CA GLY A 238 23.08 6.27 -27.04
C GLY A 238 21.58 6.46 -27.16
N ILE A 239 20.95 6.95 -26.08
CA ILE A 239 19.53 7.33 -26.08
C ILE A 239 19.41 8.85 -26.00
N THR A 240 18.54 9.44 -26.82
CA THR A 240 18.17 10.84 -26.73
C THR A 240 17.20 11.08 -25.59
N VAL A 241 16.98 12.36 -25.24
CA VAL A 241 15.93 12.75 -24.28
C VAL A 241 14.55 12.25 -24.75
N GLN A 242 14.26 12.36 -26.08
CA GLN A 242 12.98 11.91 -26.63
C GLN A 242 12.85 10.38 -26.59
N ASP A 243 13.92 9.63 -26.87
CA ASP A 243 13.90 8.16 -26.72
C ASP A 243 13.56 7.76 -25.27
N ARG A 244 14.15 8.45 -24.27
CA ARG A 244 13.87 8.22 -22.85
C ARG A 244 12.40 8.52 -22.52
N ARG A 245 11.85 9.61 -22.99
CA ARG A 245 10.44 10.00 -22.81
C ARG A 245 9.49 8.96 -23.38
N ASP A 246 9.74 8.52 -24.60
CA ASP A 246 8.92 7.53 -25.28
C ASP A 246 9.00 6.14 -24.61
N LEU A 247 10.19 5.76 -24.10
CA LEU A 247 10.35 4.56 -23.30
C LEU A 247 9.52 4.63 -21.99
N CYS A 248 9.55 5.77 -21.30
CA CYS A 248 8.74 6.02 -20.11
C CYS A 248 7.24 5.96 -20.42
N ALA A 249 6.80 6.61 -21.51
CA ALA A 249 5.40 6.64 -21.91
C ALA A 249 4.87 5.24 -22.27
N GLY A 250 5.62 4.49 -23.06
CA GLY A 250 5.27 3.10 -23.43
C GLY A 250 5.21 2.18 -22.22
N PHE A 251 6.17 2.31 -21.29
CA PHE A 251 6.19 1.53 -20.04
C PHE A 251 4.98 1.85 -19.16
N GLN A 252 4.73 3.14 -18.89
CA GLN A 252 3.60 3.59 -18.07
C GLN A 252 2.26 3.11 -18.66
N MET A 253 2.10 3.22 -19.98
CA MET A 253 0.89 2.74 -20.66
C MET A 253 0.72 1.23 -20.51
N ALA A 254 1.79 0.45 -20.60
CA ALA A 254 1.73 -1.01 -20.42
C ALA A 254 1.24 -1.37 -19.01
N VAL A 255 1.77 -0.70 -17.97
CA VAL A 255 1.32 -0.91 -16.58
C VAL A 255 -0.14 -0.51 -16.41
N ALA A 256 -0.53 0.66 -16.93
CA ALA A 256 -1.88 1.19 -16.82
C ALA A 256 -2.92 0.26 -17.48
N GLU A 257 -2.64 -0.24 -18.68
CA GLU A 257 -3.53 -1.16 -19.39
C GLU A 257 -3.66 -2.52 -18.68
N VAL A 258 -2.59 -3.06 -18.10
CA VAL A 258 -2.66 -4.29 -17.29
C VAL A 258 -3.54 -4.08 -16.07
N LEU A 259 -3.34 -2.99 -15.33
CA LEU A 259 -4.15 -2.67 -14.14
C LEU A 259 -5.62 -2.45 -14.52
N ALA A 260 -5.90 -1.69 -15.56
CA ALA A 260 -7.26 -1.42 -16.02
C ALA A 260 -8.00 -2.71 -16.45
N ALA A 261 -7.37 -3.53 -17.30
CA ALA A 261 -7.97 -4.77 -17.76
C ALA A 261 -8.24 -5.76 -16.62
N LYS A 262 -7.28 -5.92 -15.69
CA LYS A 262 -7.46 -6.78 -14.52
C LYS A 262 -8.47 -6.23 -13.52
N THR A 263 -8.60 -4.90 -13.40
CA THR A 263 -9.68 -4.27 -12.61
C THR A 263 -11.05 -4.58 -13.19
N GLY A 264 -11.23 -4.49 -14.51
CA GLY A 264 -12.48 -4.87 -15.15
C GLY A 264 -12.86 -6.34 -14.89
N ARG A 265 -11.88 -7.25 -14.93
CA ARG A 265 -12.10 -8.66 -14.57
C ARG A 265 -12.45 -8.84 -13.10
N ALA A 266 -11.76 -8.16 -12.19
CA ALA A 266 -12.05 -8.23 -10.77
C ALA A 266 -13.47 -7.75 -10.47
N LEU A 267 -13.94 -6.67 -11.11
CA LEU A 267 -15.29 -6.16 -10.99
C LEU A 267 -16.32 -7.19 -11.51
N ALA A 268 -16.05 -7.82 -12.65
CA ALA A 268 -16.92 -8.87 -13.19
C ALA A 268 -17.02 -10.09 -12.25
N MET A 269 -15.89 -10.50 -11.63
CA MET A 269 -15.87 -11.63 -10.68
C MET A 269 -16.68 -11.36 -9.41
N VAL A 270 -16.83 -10.10 -9.00
CA VAL A 270 -17.56 -9.73 -7.76
C VAL A 270 -18.92 -9.10 -8.03
N ALA A 271 -19.38 -9.06 -9.27
CA ALA A 271 -20.65 -8.42 -9.64
C ALA A 271 -21.85 -8.95 -8.83
N GLY A 272 -21.90 -10.25 -8.55
CA GLY A 272 -22.92 -10.88 -7.72
C GLY A 272 -22.91 -10.45 -6.25
N GLU A 273 -21.80 -9.93 -5.75
CA GLU A 273 -21.65 -9.45 -4.38
C GLU A 273 -21.97 -7.96 -4.24
N ARG A 274 -22.28 -7.29 -5.34
CA ARG A 274 -22.71 -5.88 -5.41
C ARG A 274 -21.77 -4.93 -4.65
N PRO A 275 -20.51 -4.83 -5.03
CA PRO A 275 -19.60 -3.91 -4.39
C PRO A 275 -20.12 -2.47 -4.52
N THR A 276 -19.96 -1.68 -3.47
CA THR A 276 -20.46 -0.29 -3.41
C THR A 276 -19.54 0.69 -4.14
N THR A 277 -18.25 0.35 -4.28
CA THR A 277 -17.20 1.27 -4.73
C THR A 277 -16.02 0.48 -5.29
N LEU A 278 -15.31 1.07 -6.26
CA LEU A 278 -13.93 0.70 -6.57
C LEU A 278 -13.00 1.65 -5.79
N ALA A 279 -12.33 1.12 -4.79
CA ALA A 279 -11.33 1.86 -4.02
C ALA A 279 -9.90 1.48 -4.47
N VAL A 280 -9.01 2.46 -4.56
CA VAL A 280 -7.60 2.24 -4.95
C VAL A 280 -6.69 2.93 -3.94
N ALA A 281 -5.76 2.19 -3.33
CA ALA A 281 -4.77 2.76 -2.40
C ALA A 281 -3.36 2.27 -2.73
N GLY A 282 -2.39 3.05 -2.26
CA GLY A 282 -0.97 2.88 -2.54
C GLY A 282 -0.42 3.96 -3.45
N GLY A 283 0.91 4.20 -3.39
CA GLY A 283 1.55 5.32 -4.08
C GLY A 283 1.36 5.35 -5.60
N VAL A 284 1.18 4.19 -6.23
CA VAL A 284 0.95 4.10 -7.70
C VAL A 284 -0.42 4.68 -8.10
N ALA A 285 -1.39 4.73 -7.17
CA ALA A 285 -2.69 5.36 -7.41
C ALA A 285 -2.60 6.88 -7.65
N ALA A 286 -1.46 7.50 -7.32
CA ALA A 286 -1.19 8.91 -7.61
C ALA A 286 -0.87 9.16 -9.08
N ASN A 287 -0.42 8.15 -9.83
CA ASN A 287 -0.11 8.28 -11.26
C ASN A 287 -1.38 8.63 -12.06
N ARG A 288 -1.36 9.76 -12.76
CA ARG A 288 -2.54 10.32 -13.44
C ARG A 288 -3.05 9.42 -14.57
N THR A 289 -2.16 8.82 -15.34
CA THR A 289 -2.54 7.91 -16.44
C THR A 289 -3.23 6.66 -15.92
N ILE A 290 -2.63 6.03 -14.89
CA ILE A 290 -3.20 4.85 -14.25
C ILE A 290 -4.55 5.20 -13.64
N ARG A 291 -4.63 6.29 -12.90
CA ARG A 291 -5.85 6.76 -12.24
C ARG A 291 -6.98 7.00 -13.25
N ALA A 292 -6.73 7.74 -14.33
CA ALA A 292 -7.74 8.02 -15.36
C ALA A 292 -8.30 6.74 -16.00
N MET A 293 -7.44 5.75 -16.26
CA MET A 293 -7.90 4.46 -16.79
C MET A 293 -8.74 3.67 -15.78
N LEU A 294 -8.37 3.68 -14.51
CA LEU A 294 -9.14 3.02 -13.46
C LEU A 294 -10.49 3.72 -13.21
N GLU A 295 -10.54 5.05 -13.24
CA GLU A 295 -11.77 5.84 -13.19
C GLU A 295 -12.70 5.47 -14.34
N THR A 296 -12.15 5.34 -15.56
CA THR A 296 -12.93 4.91 -16.75
C THR A 296 -13.53 3.51 -16.55
N VAL A 297 -12.75 2.56 -16.07
CA VAL A 297 -13.23 1.19 -15.79
C VAL A 297 -14.31 1.18 -14.71
N SER A 298 -14.14 1.99 -13.67
CA SER A 298 -15.14 2.12 -12.59
C SER A 298 -16.46 2.69 -13.12
N ALA A 299 -16.38 3.75 -13.93
CA ALA A 299 -17.55 4.38 -14.55
C ALA A 299 -18.30 3.41 -15.49
N GLN A 300 -17.57 2.62 -16.28
CA GLN A 300 -18.15 1.59 -17.15
C GLN A 300 -18.88 0.50 -16.35
N ALA A 301 -18.43 0.21 -15.12
CA ALA A 301 -19.10 -0.72 -14.22
C ALA A 301 -20.23 -0.07 -13.41
N GLY A 302 -20.49 1.23 -13.59
CA GLY A 302 -21.50 1.98 -12.83
C GLY A 302 -21.17 2.16 -11.35
N LEU A 303 -19.90 2.12 -10.98
CA LEU A 303 -19.43 2.23 -9.59
C LEU A 303 -18.71 3.57 -9.36
N PRO A 304 -18.86 4.16 -8.16
CA PRO A 304 -18.00 5.24 -7.71
C PRO A 304 -16.53 4.79 -7.67
N PHE A 305 -15.63 5.67 -8.08
CA PHE A 305 -14.18 5.51 -7.90
C PHE A 305 -13.71 6.32 -6.70
N LEU A 306 -12.84 5.73 -5.90
CA LEU A 306 -12.29 6.39 -4.73
C LEU A 306 -10.79 6.09 -4.58
N ALA A 307 -10.00 7.14 -4.39
CA ALA A 307 -8.61 7.03 -3.97
C ALA A 307 -8.38 7.99 -2.80
N PRO A 308 -7.98 7.50 -1.63
CA PRO A 308 -7.67 8.34 -0.48
C PRO A 308 -6.63 9.40 -0.81
N PRO A 309 -6.54 10.49 -0.03
CA PRO A 309 -5.46 11.47 -0.16
C PRO A 309 -4.09 10.79 -0.13
N LEU A 310 -3.14 11.28 -0.93
CA LEU A 310 -1.81 10.65 -1.13
C LEU A 310 -1.09 10.36 0.19
N ARG A 311 -1.18 11.27 1.18
CA ARG A 311 -0.60 11.09 2.52
C ARG A 311 -1.14 9.89 3.30
N LEU A 312 -2.30 9.35 2.89
CA LEU A 312 -2.92 8.15 3.48
C LEU A 312 -2.83 6.93 2.53
N CYS A 313 -2.26 7.09 1.35
CA CYS A 313 -1.99 5.99 0.41
C CYS A 313 -0.64 5.31 0.68
N THR A 314 0.32 6.01 1.31
CA THR A 314 1.59 5.46 1.78
C THR A 314 1.46 4.95 3.21
N ASP A 315 2.50 4.28 3.72
CA ASP A 315 2.52 3.76 5.07
C ASP A 315 2.32 4.90 6.08
N ASN A 316 1.37 4.73 6.98
CA ASN A 316 1.01 5.71 8.00
C ASN A 316 0.30 5.02 9.17
N ALA A 317 0.33 5.64 10.35
CA ALA A 317 -0.27 5.06 11.53
C ALA A 317 -1.77 5.37 11.70
N ALA A 318 -2.31 6.35 10.95
CA ALA A 318 -3.74 6.64 11.01
C ALA A 318 -4.58 5.47 10.46
N MET A 319 -4.09 4.79 9.41
CA MET A 319 -4.73 3.59 8.88
C MET A 319 -4.75 2.45 9.90
N ILE A 320 -3.73 2.36 10.75
CA ILE A 320 -3.60 1.32 11.79
C ILE A 320 -4.53 1.64 12.96
N ALA A 321 -4.55 2.89 13.43
CA ALA A 321 -5.52 3.34 14.42
C ALA A 321 -6.96 3.09 13.98
N TRP A 322 -7.27 3.43 12.71
CA TRP A 322 -8.59 3.22 12.15
C TRP A 322 -8.97 1.74 12.05
N ALA A 323 -8.09 0.90 11.53
CA ALA A 323 -8.33 -0.54 11.48
C ALA A 323 -8.54 -1.14 12.88
N GLY A 324 -7.83 -0.64 13.89
CA GLY A 324 -8.05 -0.98 15.29
C GLY A 324 -9.45 -0.59 15.78
N ILE A 325 -9.92 0.62 15.45
CA ILE A 325 -11.28 1.09 15.77
C ILE A 325 -12.34 0.19 15.12
N GLU A 326 -12.19 -0.12 13.84
CA GLU A 326 -13.10 -0.99 13.10
C GLU A 326 -13.18 -2.39 13.74
N ARG A 327 -12.05 -2.96 14.17
CA ARG A 327 -11.99 -4.25 14.86
C ARG A 327 -12.71 -4.22 16.21
N ILE A 328 -12.46 -3.18 17.02
CA ILE A 328 -13.14 -3.01 18.32
C ILE A 328 -14.66 -2.87 18.11
N ARG A 329 -15.10 -2.05 17.16
CA ARG A 329 -16.52 -1.86 16.84
C ARG A 329 -17.20 -3.13 16.36
N ALA A 330 -16.49 -3.95 15.60
CA ALA A 330 -16.97 -5.25 15.16
C ALA A 330 -16.97 -6.32 16.28
N GLY A 331 -16.51 -6.00 17.47
CA GLY A 331 -16.45 -6.94 18.59
C GLY A 331 -15.44 -8.09 18.37
N LEU A 332 -14.42 -7.87 17.55
CA LEU A 332 -13.43 -8.90 17.24
C LEU A 332 -12.45 -9.09 18.39
N ASP A 333 -12.05 -10.34 18.61
CA ASP A 333 -11.06 -10.68 19.62
C ASP A 333 -9.70 -10.03 19.29
N ASN A 334 -9.08 -9.48 20.34
CA ASN A 334 -7.76 -8.90 20.29
C ASN A 334 -6.91 -9.51 21.41
N PRO A 335 -6.42 -10.75 21.24
CA PRO A 335 -5.63 -11.42 22.28
C PRO A 335 -4.34 -10.62 22.54
N ALA A 336 -4.03 -10.39 23.82
CA ALA A 336 -2.83 -9.63 24.21
C ALA A 336 -1.52 -10.37 23.90
N ASP A 337 -1.58 -11.68 23.73
CA ASP A 337 -0.45 -12.59 23.46
C ASP A 337 -0.15 -12.81 21.96
N PHE A 338 -0.73 -11.97 21.07
CA PHE A 338 -0.43 -12.07 19.64
C PHE A 338 1.07 -12.00 19.37
N VAL A 339 1.51 -12.62 18.27
CA VAL A 339 2.91 -12.60 17.83
C VAL A 339 3.09 -11.71 16.59
N ALA A 340 4.26 -11.08 16.48
CA ALA A 340 4.67 -10.41 15.27
C ALA A 340 4.84 -11.41 14.11
N ARG A 341 4.30 -11.08 12.93
CA ARG A 341 4.26 -11.99 11.78
C ARG A 341 4.88 -11.32 10.56
N PRO A 342 6.05 -11.75 10.09
CA PRO A 342 6.65 -11.19 8.87
C PRO A 342 5.82 -11.50 7.62
N ARG A 343 4.98 -12.55 7.69
CA ARG A 343 4.02 -12.93 6.66
C ARG A 343 2.65 -13.13 7.31
N TRP A 344 1.69 -12.38 6.83
CA TRP A 344 0.31 -12.43 7.33
C TRP A 344 -0.65 -12.08 6.20
N PRO A 345 -1.02 -13.04 5.33
CA PRO A 345 -1.97 -12.77 4.26
C PRO A 345 -3.34 -12.38 4.83
N LEU A 346 -4.00 -11.40 4.22
CA LEU A 346 -5.36 -10.99 4.60
C LEU A 346 -6.38 -12.10 4.38
N ASP A 347 -6.29 -12.77 3.24
CA ASP A 347 -7.11 -13.94 2.93
C ASP A 347 -6.28 -15.20 3.17
N GLN A 348 -6.52 -15.83 4.32
CA GLN A 348 -5.84 -17.07 4.73
C GLN A 348 -6.35 -18.31 3.98
N THR A 349 -7.47 -18.18 3.27
CA THR A 349 -8.10 -19.28 2.52
C THR A 349 -7.70 -19.29 1.04
N ALA A 350 -7.16 -18.17 0.55
CA ALA A 350 -6.74 -18.06 -0.83
C ALA A 350 -5.54 -18.98 -1.13
N PRO A 351 -5.49 -19.61 -2.32
CA PRO A 351 -4.32 -20.36 -2.74
C PRO A 351 -3.09 -19.44 -2.81
N ALA A 352 -1.90 -20.01 -2.61
CA ALA A 352 -0.66 -19.26 -2.81
C ALA A 352 -0.61 -18.68 -4.22
N LEU A 353 -0.06 -17.45 -4.36
CA LEU A 353 0.16 -16.87 -5.69
C LEU A 353 1.15 -17.73 -6.48
N LEU A 354 0.87 -17.95 -7.76
CA LEU A 354 1.80 -18.59 -8.69
C LEU A 354 3.08 -17.74 -8.76
N GLY A 355 4.24 -18.39 -8.85
CA GLY A 355 5.51 -17.65 -8.97
C GLY A 355 6.27 -17.43 -7.66
N SER A 356 5.89 -18.08 -6.56
CA SER A 356 6.66 -18.09 -5.31
C SER A 356 8.01 -18.83 -5.53
N GLY A 357 8.91 -18.22 -6.29
CA GLY A 357 10.32 -18.62 -6.37
C GLY A 357 10.97 -18.51 -4.98
N LYS A 358 12.30 -18.71 -4.87
CA LYS A 358 13.09 -18.66 -3.61
C LYS A 358 12.81 -17.47 -2.68
N LYS A 359 12.10 -16.43 -3.13
CA LYS A 359 11.70 -15.27 -2.31
C LYS A 359 10.34 -15.42 -1.58
N GLY A 360 9.63 -16.53 -1.77
CA GLY A 360 8.34 -16.80 -1.14
C GLY A 360 7.21 -15.84 -1.59
N ALA A 361 5.95 -16.21 -1.34
CA ALA A 361 4.83 -15.33 -1.57
C ALA A 361 5.01 -14.03 -0.76
N LYS A 362 5.07 -12.89 -1.46
CA LYS A 362 4.82 -11.60 -0.82
C LYS A 362 3.38 -11.67 -0.30
N ALA A 363 3.14 -11.28 0.95
CA ALA A 363 1.87 -11.42 1.67
C ALA A 363 0.65 -10.93 0.90
#